data_9f4c1bad2ce2cae3031006e47ec047ca
#
_entry.id   9f4c1bad2ce2cae3031006e47ec047ca
#
_cell.length_a   1.000
_cell.length_b   1.000
_cell.length_c   1.000
_cell.angle_alpha   90.00
_cell.angle_beta   90.00
_cell.angle_gamma   90.00
#
_symmetry.space_group_name_H-M   'P 1'
#
loop_
_entity.id
_entity.type
_entity.pdbx_description
1 polymer ?
#
loop_
_entity_poly.entity_id
_entity_poly.type
_entity_poly.pdbx_seq_one_letter_code
_entity_poly.pdbx_strand_id
1 'polypeptide(L)'
;MTTFGAATPIFRIFDEAKAREFYIDFLGFTIDFEHRFEPGTPLYLGLSLGACKLHLSEHHGDAAPGSSIRIPCDDPDAYQQALLAKQYKYARPGISDTEWGTREFSVGDPFHNKLLFFRPQ
;
A
#
# COMPACT_ATOMS: atom_id res chain seq x y z
N MET A 1 32.64 -6.38 -4.32
CA MET A 1 31.44 -7.22 -4.13
C MET A 1 30.18 -6.36 -4.17
N THR A 2 29.15 -6.83 -4.84
CA THR A 2 27.89 -6.12 -4.93
C THR A 2 26.92 -6.62 -3.85
N THR A 3 26.25 -5.69 -3.16
CA THR A 3 25.19 -6.02 -2.22
C THR A 3 23.87 -5.43 -2.69
N PHE A 4 22.77 -5.95 -2.18
CA PHE A 4 21.44 -5.53 -2.60
C PHE A 4 20.61 -5.12 -1.38
N GLY A 5 19.78 -4.10 -1.54
CA GLY A 5 18.85 -3.67 -0.51
C GLY A 5 17.44 -4.15 -0.79
N ALA A 6 16.50 -3.71 0.06
CA ALA A 6 15.10 -4.01 -0.12
C ALA A 6 14.55 -3.28 -1.35
N ALA A 7 13.72 -3.97 -2.12
CA ALA A 7 13.04 -3.35 -3.27
C ALA A 7 11.96 -2.39 -2.79
N THR A 8 11.73 -1.33 -3.57
CA THR A 8 10.62 -0.42 -3.34
C THR A 8 9.65 -0.55 -4.52
N PRO A 9 8.45 -1.11 -4.30
CA PRO A 9 7.46 -1.19 -5.37
C PRO A 9 6.91 0.18 -5.72
N ILE A 10 6.45 0.31 -6.97
CA ILE A 10 5.82 1.53 -7.47
C ILE A 10 4.44 1.13 -7.97
N PHE A 11 3.40 1.76 -7.41
CA PHE A 11 2.02 1.55 -7.83
C PHE A 11 1.54 2.72 -8.68
N ARG A 12 0.81 2.39 -9.74
CA ARG A 12 0.17 3.40 -10.58
C ARG A 12 -1.10 3.92 -9.91
N ILE A 13 -1.24 5.26 -9.85
CA ILE A 13 -2.45 5.91 -9.33
C ILE A 13 -2.97 6.90 -10.37
N PHE A 14 -4.24 7.29 -10.24
CA PHE A 14 -4.91 8.18 -11.20
C PHE A 14 -5.62 9.36 -10.54
N ASP A 15 -5.64 9.43 -9.21
CA ASP A 15 -6.36 10.47 -8.47
C ASP A 15 -5.65 10.70 -7.14
N GLU A 16 -5.09 11.89 -6.96
CA GLU A 16 -4.32 12.20 -5.76
C GLU A 16 -5.17 12.16 -4.50
N ALA A 17 -6.38 12.73 -4.53
CA ALA A 17 -7.23 12.80 -3.35
C ALA A 17 -7.63 11.41 -2.87
N LYS A 18 -7.99 10.53 -3.79
CA LYS A 18 -8.35 9.14 -3.47
C LYS A 18 -7.16 8.35 -2.98
N ALA A 19 -5.97 8.59 -3.54
CA ALA A 19 -4.75 7.93 -3.09
C ALA A 19 -4.41 8.32 -1.66
N ARG A 20 -4.47 9.62 -1.34
CA ARG A 20 -4.20 10.09 0.03
C ARG A 20 -5.22 9.56 1.02
N GLU A 21 -6.50 9.54 0.65
CA GLU A 21 -7.55 8.99 1.51
C GLU A 21 -7.28 7.51 1.85
N PHE A 22 -6.92 6.71 0.86
CA PHE A 22 -6.69 5.28 1.04
C PHE A 22 -5.37 5.00 1.78
N TYR A 23 -4.27 5.55 1.31
CA TYR A 23 -2.94 5.20 1.84
C TYR A 23 -2.60 5.92 3.13
N ILE A 24 -2.97 7.17 3.27
CA ILE A 24 -2.63 7.98 4.45
C ILE A 24 -3.71 7.86 5.51
N ASP A 25 -4.96 8.19 5.16
CA ASP A 25 -6.03 8.26 6.15
C ASP A 25 -6.48 6.88 6.59
N PHE A 26 -6.65 5.95 5.65
CA PHE A 26 -7.12 4.60 5.97
C PHE A 26 -5.99 3.69 6.43
N LEU A 27 -4.96 3.47 5.60
CA LEU A 27 -3.90 2.52 5.92
C LEU A 27 -2.88 3.05 6.94
N GLY A 28 -2.68 4.36 7.01
CA GLY A 28 -1.77 4.96 7.99
C GLY A 28 -0.33 5.10 7.50
N PHE A 29 -0.09 5.07 6.19
CA PHE A 29 1.24 5.37 5.66
C PHE A 29 1.59 6.83 5.94
N THR A 30 2.87 7.11 6.12
CA THR A 30 3.38 8.48 6.19
C THR A 30 3.98 8.87 4.86
N ILE A 31 3.91 10.18 4.53
CA ILE A 31 4.53 10.71 3.32
C ILE A 31 5.97 11.03 3.63
N ASP A 32 6.90 10.38 2.94
CA ASP A 32 8.33 10.65 3.08
C ASP A 32 8.77 11.79 2.16
N PHE A 33 8.18 11.85 0.95
CA PHE A 33 8.44 12.93 0.01
C PHE A 33 7.34 12.97 -1.04
N GLU A 34 7.20 14.12 -1.70
CA GLU A 34 6.38 14.25 -2.90
C GLU A 34 7.11 15.07 -3.94
N HIS A 35 6.91 14.74 -5.19
CA HIS A 35 7.59 15.39 -6.29
C HIS A 35 6.64 15.64 -7.47
N ARG A 36 6.73 16.86 -8.01
CA ARG A 36 6.14 17.26 -9.29
C ARG A 36 7.18 18.09 -10.01
N PHE A 37 7.29 17.91 -11.32
CA PHE A 37 8.20 18.75 -12.08
C PHE A 37 7.73 20.20 -12.09
N GLU A 38 6.41 20.42 -12.19
CA GLU A 38 5.77 21.73 -12.13
C GLU A 38 4.40 21.58 -11.50
N PRO A 39 3.80 22.68 -10.97
CA PRO A 39 2.42 22.63 -10.48
C PRO A 39 1.47 22.10 -11.57
N GLY A 40 0.60 21.18 -11.21
CA GLY A 40 -0.36 20.60 -12.14
C GLY A 40 0.16 19.43 -12.97
N THR A 41 1.45 19.08 -12.85
CA THR A 41 1.99 17.90 -13.52
C THR A 41 1.77 16.63 -12.66
N PRO A 42 2.00 15.43 -13.23
CA PRO A 42 1.80 14.18 -12.49
C PRO A 42 2.60 14.13 -11.19
N LEU A 43 1.96 13.57 -10.16
CA LEU A 43 2.50 13.44 -8.82
C LEU A 43 3.29 12.14 -8.67
N TYR A 44 4.38 12.20 -7.92
CA TYR A 44 5.12 11.03 -7.45
C TYR A 44 5.26 11.12 -5.93
N LEU A 45 4.74 10.13 -5.21
CA LEU A 45 4.77 10.10 -3.75
C LEU A 45 5.64 8.96 -3.24
N GLY A 46 6.48 9.25 -2.25
CA GLY A 46 7.16 8.22 -1.49
C GLY A 46 6.50 8.07 -0.12
N LEU A 47 6.14 6.84 0.21
CA LEU A 47 5.40 6.52 1.43
C LEU A 47 6.15 5.45 2.24
N SER A 48 5.89 5.43 3.55
CA SER A 48 6.37 4.35 4.42
C SER A 48 5.33 3.96 5.46
N LEU A 49 5.37 2.68 5.82
CA LEU A 49 4.57 2.11 6.90
C LEU A 49 5.53 1.18 7.66
N GLY A 50 6.09 1.66 8.78
CA GLY A 50 7.20 0.99 9.41
C GLY A 50 8.39 0.91 8.43
N ALA A 51 8.96 -0.26 8.28
CA ALA A 51 10.07 -0.47 7.34
C ALA A 51 9.62 -0.64 5.88
N CYS A 52 8.33 -0.77 5.65
CA CYS A 52 7.79 -0.94 4.30
C CYS A 52 7.84 0.39 3.55
N LYS A 53 8.45 0.40 2.37
CA LYS A 53 8.49 1.57 1.48
C LYS A 53 7.65 1.28 0.25
N LEU A 54 6.90 2.29 -0.18
CA LEU A 54 6.02 2.19 -1.33
C LEU A 54 5.97 3.53 -2.04
N HIS A 55 6.12 3.52 -3.35
CA HIS A 55 5.96 4.74 -4.14
C HIS A 55 4.65 4.67 -4.93
N LEU A 56 4.01 5.82 -5.08
CA LEU A 56 2.81 5.98 -5.89
C LEU A 56 3.10 6.96 -7.00
N SER A 57 2.68 6.64 -8.22
CA SER A 57 2.99 7.48 -9.38
C SER A 57 1.78 7.70 -10.26
N GLU A 58 1.56 8.98 -10.62
CA GLU A 58 0.61 9.34 -11.67
C GLU A 58 1.25 9.36 -13.06
N HIS A 59 2.58 9.13 -13.15
CA HIS A 59 3.29 9.18 -14.43
C HIS A 59 2.95 7.98 -15.29
N HIS A 60 2.56 8.26 -16.53
CA HIS A 60 2.35 7.21 -17.52
C HIS A 60 3.67 6.47 -17.77
N GLY A 61 3.63 5.15 -17.67
CA GLY A 61 4.81 4.33 -17.94
C GLY A 61 5.62 3.91 -16.73
N ASP A 62 5.38 4.51 -15.54
CA ASP A 62 6.11 4.09 -14.33
C ASP A 62 5.65 2.73 -13.82
N ALA A 63 4.37 2.45 -13.93
CA ALA A 63 3.79 1.19 -13.49
C ALA A 63 2.46 0.99 -14.19
N ALA A 64 1.97 -0.25 -14.18
CA ALA A 64 0.64 -0.59 -14.68
C ALA A 64 -0.28 -0.82 -13.49
N PRO A 65 -1.59 -0.49 -13.61
CA PRO A 65 -2.55 -0.84 -12.55
C PRO A 65 -2.72 -2.37 -12.44
N GLY A 66 -3.17 -2.82 -11.27
CA GLY A 66 -3.37 -4.24 -11.04
C GLY A 66 -2.20 -4.95 -10.37
N SER A 67 -1.25 -4.21 -9.84
CA SER A 67 -0.09 -4.78 -9.13
C SER A 67 -0.47 -5.24 -7.74
N SER A 68 0.28 -6.20 -7.18
CA SER A 68 0.07 -6.73 -5.84
C SER A 68 1.41 -6.77 -5.10
N ILE A 69 1.38 -6.48 -3.80
CA ILE A 69 2.54 -6.66 -2.95
C ILE A 69 2.15 -7.39 -1.68
N ARG A 70 3.11 -8.14 -1.13
CA ARG A 70 2.97 -8.85 0.14
C ARG A 70 3.83 -8.14 1.17
N ILE A 71 3.23 -7.78 2.30
CA ILE A 71 3.89 -7.00 3.35
C ILE A 71 3.90 -7.82 4.63
N PRO A 72 5.08 -8.22 5.13
CA PRO A 72 5.15 -8.88 6.43
C PRO A 72 4.63 -7.97 7.53
N CYS A 73 3.83 -8.53 8.42
CA CYS A 73 3.21 -7.79 9.51
C CYS A 73 3.14 -8.73 10.71
N ASP A 74 3.71 -8.34 11.85
CA ASP A 74 3.80 -9.23 13.01
C ASP A 74 2.45 -9.50 13.67
N ASP A 75 1.49 -8.59 13.53
CA ASP A 75 0.16 -8.75 14.11
C ASP A 75 -0.92 -8.29 13.13
N PRO A 76 -1.20 -9.07 12.08
CA PRO A 76 -2.21 -8.68 11.11
C PRO A 76 -3.62 -8.62 11.69
N ASP A 77 -3.92 -9.40 12.74
CA ASP A 77 -5.22 -9.33 13.40
C ASP A 77 -5.45 -7.96 14.05
N ALA A 78 -4.47 -7.45 14.78
CA ALA A 78 -4.59 -6.13 15.40
C ALA A 78 -4.73 -5.03 14.36
N TYR A 79 -3.95 -5.11 13.28
CA TYR A 79 -4.02 -4.11 12.21
C TYR A 79 -5.37 -4.17 11.49
N GLN A 80 -5.84 -5.37 11.18
CA GLN A 80 -7.16 -5.57 10.54
C GLN A 80 -8.27 -4.97 11.41
N GLN A 81 -8.25 -5.21 12.73
CA GLN A 81 -9.23 -4.64 13.64
C GLN A 81 -9.17 -3.12 13.67
N ALA A 82 -7.96 -2.55 13.67
CA ALA A 82 -7.78 -1.10 13.64
C ALA A 82 -8.35 -0.50 12.35
N LEU A 83 -8.16 -1.17 11.22
CA LEU A 83 -8.71 -0.71 9.94
C LEU A 83 -10.24 -0.79 9.93
N LEU A 84 -10.82 -1.88 10.45
CA LEU A 84 -12.27 -2.01 10.53
C LEU A 84 -12.89 -0.93 11.42
N ALA A 85 -12.20 -0.55 12.49
CA ALA A 85 -12.68 0.48 13.41
C ALA A 85 -12.81 1.85 12.75
N LYS A 86 -12.10 2.10 11.65
CA LYS A 86 -12.19 3.36 10.90
C LYS A 86 -13.48 3.46 10.09
N GLN A 87 -14.18 2.35 9.88
CA GLN A 87 -15.45 2.32 9.14
C GLN A 87 -15.35 2.93 7.73
N TYR A 88 -14.21 2.67 7.08
CA TYR A 88 -14.00 3.16 5.72
C TYR A 88 -14.91 2.38 4.75
N LYS A 89 -15.72 3.11 3.98
CA LYS A 89 -16.76 2.44 3.19
C LYS A 89 -16.24 1.65 1.98
N TYR A 90 -14.99 1.90 1.57
CA TYR A 90 -14.44 1.28 0.37
C TYR A 90 -13.55 0.06 0.65
N ALA A 91 -13.25 -0.24 1.91
CA ALA A 91 -12.45 -1.40 2.25
C ALA A 91 -12.79 -1.91 3.64
N ARG A 92 -13.25 -3.17 3.69
CA ARG A 92 -13.59 -3.87 4.94
C ARG A 92 -12.91 -5.23 4.91
N PRO A 93 -11.61 -5.28 5.18
CA PRO A 93 -10.87 -6.52 5.02
C PRO A 93 -11.27 -7.59 6.04
N GLY A 94 -11.42 -8.81 5.55
CA GLY A 94 -11.53 -9.99 6.38
C GLY A 94 -10.18 -10.65 6.49
N ILE A 95 -9.94 -11.38 7.58
CA ILE A 95 -8.67 -12.03 7.82
C ILE A 95 -8.88 -13.54 7.89
N SER A 96 -7.92 -14.33 7.39
CA SER A 96 -8.04 -15.79 7.36
C SER A 96 -6.68 -16.46 7.41
N ASP A 97 -6.72 -17.74 7.78
CA ASP A 97 -5.59 -18.64 7.66
C ASP A 97 -5.57 -19.22 6.26
N THR A 98 -4.39 -19.29 5.66
CA THR A 98 -4.25 -19.81 4.30
C THR A 98 -3.76 -21.26 4.32
N GLU A 99 -3.94 -21.95 3.17
CA GLU A 99 -3.44 -23.32 3.01
C GLU A 99 -1.90 -23.36 2.96
N TRP A 100 -1.26 -22.23 2.65
CA TRP A 100 0.20 -22.17 2.57
C TRP A 100 0.88 -21.66 3.84
N GLY A 101 0.14 -21.67 4.96
CA GLY A 101 0.74 -21.48 6.28
C GLY A 101 0.91 -20.05 6.73
N THR A 102 0.04 -19.14 6.27
CA THR A 102 0.06 -17.73 6.71
C THR A 102 -1.29 -17.32 7.29
N ARG A 103 -1.25 -16.29 8.12
CA ARG A 103 -2.42 -15.56 8.57
C ARG A 103 -2.41 -14.22 7.83
N GLU A 104 -3.45 -13.92 7.03
CA GLU A 104 -3.36 -12.75 6.16
C GLU A 104 -4.70 -12.11 5.83
N PHE A 105 -4.61 -10.82 5.46
CA PHE A 105 -5.72 -10.12 4.85
C PHE A 105 -5.20 -9.22 3.73
N SER A 106 -6.08 -8.84 2.82
CA SER A 106 -5.72 -7.94 1.74
C SER A 106 -6.69 -6.78 1.64
N VAL A 107 -6.21 -5.68 1.08
CA VAL A 107 -7.02 -4.53 0.73
C VAL A 107 -6.71 -4.14 -0.72
N GLY A 108 -7.74 -3.69 -1.44
CA GLY A 108 -7.61 -3.16 -2.79
C GLY A 108 -7.70 -1.64 -2.75
N ASP A 109 -6.79 -0.96 -3.43
CA ASP A 109 -6.85 0.49 -3.53
C ASP A 109 -7.85 0.92 -4.62
N PRO A 110 -8.14 2.23 -4.78
CA PRO A 110 -9.08 2.68 -5.81
C PRO A 110 -8.64 2.44 -7.25
N PHE A 111 -7.41 1.98 -7.46
CA PHE A 111 -6.79 1.84 -8.79
C PHE A 111 -6.49 0.39 -9.15
N HIS A 112 -7.10 -0.57 -8.42
CA HIS A 112 -6.93 -2.02 -8.62
C HIS A 112 -5.58 -2.58 -8.20
N ASN A 113 -4.80 -1.84 -7.40
CA ASN A 113 -3.61 -2.38 -6.77
C ASN A 113 -4.00 -3.05 -5.45
N LYS A 114 -3.25 -4.07 -5.06
CA LYS A 114 -3.58 -4.86 -3.86
C LYS A 114 -2.39 -4.91 -2.91
N LEU A 115 -2.67 -4.69 -1.62
CA LEU A 115 -1.71 -4.86 -0.55
C LEU A 115 -2.18 -6.02 0.32
N LEU A 116 -1.27 -6.97 0.58
CA LEU A 116 -1.58 -8.16 1.35
C LEU A 116 -0.66 -8.19 2.57
N PHE A 117 -1.27 -8.15 3.76
CA PHE A 117 -0.54 -8.13 5.03
C PHE A 117 -0.57 -9.52 5.64
N PHE A 118 0.59 -10.05 6.03
CA PHE A 118 0.66 -11.45 6.45
C PHE A 118 1.73 -11.67 7.52
N ARG A 119 1.53 -12.76 8.27
CA ARG A 119 2.57 -13.38 9.09
C ARG A 119 2.55 -14.88 8.88
N PRO A 120 3.67 -15.57 9.13
CA PRO A 120 3.66 -17.04 9.19
C PRO A 120 2.77 -17.51 10.36
N GLN A 121 2.18 -18.66 10.20
CA GLN A 121 1.45 -19.32 11.29
C GLN A 121 2.36 -20.18 12.14
#